data_cbfe45ea442c330cc5d6e538a9e15349
#
_entry.id   cbfe45ea442c330cc5d6e538a9e15349
#
_cell.length_a   1.000
_cell.length_b   1.000
_cell.length_c   1.000
_cell.angle_alpha   90.00
_cell.angle_beta   90.00
_cell.angle_gamma   90.00
#
_symmetry.space_group_name_H-M   'P 1'
#
loop_
_entity.id
_entity.type
_entity.pdbx_description
1 polymer ?
#
loop_
_entity_poly.entity_id
_entity_poly.type
_entity_poly.pdbx_seq_one_letter_code
_entity_poly.pdbx_strand_id
1 'polypeptide(L)'
;LLTDFDTIDKYLIDADMLFRNLADIKELEADVSYLSPVQLKIIAFWANFTDETSLSEEKRRFLAVWQTLGPVYRTFRERLRSLGMAYTGMVHRAAAERIKAGGFAFPESRRFVVAGFNALSECEKRLFKFLSTAAETDFYWDYDTYYTDNADQEAGMFLRENRILFPARRELPHDHFRSPKRIEAISTVSNAVQCKYVTSILRDLAAEQGPLGKETAVVLTDENLLLPLLHALPAEIGKVNVTMGYPLKQSLSYSFVERLIELQNHARQKEGKPLFYHADVLGLLSHPYILESDPSRIVRMQEEIVRNRRITVAAEWLACTPLLATLFRSVEGWRGFSDYLLAVIAQIARMPYEDTEARRRVEFLNVISEEVIKLRNSLDNCEIELSISIYASLLRRHLQTLRIPYEGEPLEGIQVMGILETRNLDFRNVILLSMNDDNFPG
;
A
#
# COMPACT_ATOMS: atom_id res chain seq x y z
N LEU A 1 -2.54 -13.44 -2.57
CA LEU A 1 -1.95 -14.54 -3.36
C LEU A 1 -0.60 -14.16 -3.97
N LEU A 2 -0.50 -13.06 -4.76
CA LEU A 2 0.80 -12.68 -5.37
C LEU A 2 1.86 -12.40 -4.31
N THR A 3 1.51 -11.69 -3.26
CA THR A 3 2.38 -11.42 -2.11
C THR A 3 2.80 -12.71 -1.41
N ASP A 4 1.88 -13.66 -1.25
CA ASP A 4 2.18 -14.96 -0.62
C ASP A 4 3.12 -15.79 -1.51
N PHE A 5 2.89 -15.81 -2.83
CA PHE A 5 3.79 -16.47 -3.78
C PHE A 5 5.17 -15.83 -3.82
N ASP A 6 5.23 -14.49 -3.73
CA ASP A 6 6.48 -13.75 -3.61
C ASP A 6 7.26 -14.14 -2.35
N THR A 7 6.56 -14.27 -1.22
CA THR A 7 7.14 -14.71 0.06
C THR A 7 7.63 -16.16 -0.01
N ILE A 8 6.83 -17.08 -0.55
CA ILE A 8 7.22 -18.48 -0.76
C ILE A 8 8.54 -18.55 -1.53
N ASP A 9 8.67 -17.76 -2.59
CA ASP A 9 9.88 -17.75 -3.41
C ASP A 9 11.08 -17.09 -2.71
N LYS A 10 10.89 -15.97 -2.03
CA LYS A 10 11.97 -15.26 -1.28
C LYS A 10 12.54 -16.10 -0.15
N TYR A 11 11.70 -16.87 0.52
CA TYR A 11 12.12 -17.74 1.62
C TYR A 11 12.49 -19.17 1.17
N LEU A 12 12.53 -19.42 -0.15
CA LEU A 12 12.86 -20.72 -0.74
C LEU A 12 12.02 -21.89 -0.22
N ILE A 13 10.78 -21.60 0.19
CA ILE A 13 9.87 -22.60 0.73
C ILE A 13 9.53 -23.61 -0.37
N ASP A 14 9.52 -24.89 -0.02
CA ASP A 14 9.02 -25.96 -0.89
C ASP A 14 7.50 -25.84 -0.99
N ALA A 15 7.02 -25.35 -2.15
CA ALA A 15 5.60 -25.13 -2.38
C ALA A 15 4.81 -26.45 -2.44
N ASP A 16 5.44 -27.55 -2.88
CA ASP A 16 4.77 -28.85 -2.94
C ASP A 16 4.57 -29.42 -1.53
N MET A 17 5.51 -29.18 -0.63
CA MET A 17 5.32 -29.51 0.79
C MET A 17 4.33 -28.58 1.48
N LEU A 18 4.39 -27.27 1.18
CA LEU A 18 3.49 -26.28 1.79
C LEU A 18 2.01 -26.56 1.45
N PHE A 19 1.73 -26.90 0.19
CA PHE A 19 0.37 -27.12 -0.30
C PHE A 19 -0.07 -28.59 -0.27
N ARG A 20 0.72 -29.48 0.35
CA ARG A 20 0.32 -30.88 0.54
C ARG A 20 -1.00 -30.98 1.31
N ASN A 21 -1.73 -32.01 0.98
CA ASN A 21 -3.05 -32.25 1.53
C ASN A 21 -2.95 -32.69 3.01
N LEU A 22 -3.94 -32.33 3.80
CA LEU A 22 -4.11 -32.68 5.20
C LEU A 22 -4.02 -34.18 5.52
N ALA A 23 -4.21 -35.04 4.52
CA ALA A 23 -4.10 -36.49 4.69
C ALA A 23 -2.68 -36.91 5.16
N ASP A 24 -1.65 -36.20 4.71
CA ASP A 24 -0.25 -36.48 5.06
C ASP A 24 0.12 -36.05 6.49
N ILE A 25 -0.69 -35.20 7.11
CA ILE A 25 -0.46 -34.74 8.49
C ILE A 25 -0.78 -35.84 9.50
N LYS A 26 -1.67 -36.76 9.18
CA LYS A 26 -1.95 -37.94 10.02
C LYS A 26 -0.73 -38.85 10.19
N GLU A 27 0.20 -38.86 9.23
CA GLU A 27 1.45 -39.64 9.34
C GLU A 27 2.47 -38.91 10.29
N LEU A 28 2.36 -37.60 10.46
CA LEU A 28 3.23 -36.80 11.35
C LEU A 28 2.79 -36.86 12.82
N GLU A 29 1.58 -37.33 13.14
CA GLU A 29 1.07 -37.41 14.52
C GLU A 29 1.78 -38.48 15.39
N ALA A 30 2.62 -39.34 14.81
CA ALA A 30 3.24 -40.42 15.55
C ALA A 30 4.42 -40.01 16.46
N ASP A 31 5.16 -38.93 16.14
CA ASP A 31 6.20 -38.37 17.00
C ASP A 31 6.40 -36.87 16.74
N VAL A 32 5.91 -36.03 17.64
CA VAL A 32 5.98 -34.57 17.58
C VAL A 32 7.07 -33.96 18.46
N SER A 33 7.89 -34.80 19.11
CA SER A 33 8.86 -34.36 20.13
C SER A 33 9.99 -33.48 19.57
N TYR A 34 10.24 -33.54 18.27
CA TYR A 34 11.27 -32.75 17.57
C TYR A 34 10.77 -31.42 16.97
N LEU A 35 9.47 -31.13 17.11
CA LEU A 35 8.86 -29.97 16.49
C LEU A 35 8.97 -28.74 17.39
N SER A 36 9.20 -27.58 16.77
CA SER A 36 9.19 -26.29 17.46
C SER A 36 7.78 -25.91 17.93
N PRO A 37 7.64 -25.03 18.96
CA PRO A 37 6.33 -24.56 19.41
C PRO A 37 5.47 -23.93 18.29
N VAL A 38 6.08 -23.31 17.29
CA VAL A 38 5.39 -22.74 16.12
C VAL A 38 4.85 -23.84 15.22
N GLN A 39 5.65 -24.89 14.96
CA GLN A 39 5.21 -26.05 14.17
C GLN A 39 4.08 -26.81 14.85
N LEU A 40 4.12 -26.94 16.18
CA LEU A 40 3.02 -27.55 16.95
C LEU A 40 1.71 -26.74 16.84
N LYS A 41 1.78 -25.40 16.85
CA LYS A 41 0.60 -24.55 16.61
C LYS A 41 0.03 -24.73 15.19
N ILE A 42 0.89 -24.88 14.20
CA ILE A 42 0.47 -25.15 12.80
C ILE A 42 -0.23 -26.51 12.72
N ILE A 43 0.33 -27.55 13.32
CA ILE A 43 -0.30 -28.88 13.36
C ILE A 43 -1.64 -28.83 14.09
N ALA A 44 -1.71 -28.17 15.26
CA ALA A 44 -2.94 -27.98 15.99
C ALA A 44 -4.02 -27.23 15.19
N PHE A 45 -3.62 -26.24 14.40
CA PHE A 45 -4.53 -25.55 13.49
C PHE A 45 -5.10 -26.53 12.45
N TRP A 46 -4.25 -27.32 11.79
CA TRP A 46 -4.67 -28.26 10.75
C TRP A 46 -5.42 -29.46 11.31
N ALA A 47 -5.15 -29.90 12.54
CA ALA A 47 -5.89 -30.96 13.22
C ALA A 47 -7.41 -30.69 13.27
N ASN A 48 -7.82 -29.41 13.29
CA ASN A 48 -9.24 -29.04 13.22
C ASN A 48 -9.92 -29.35 11.86
N PHE A 49 -9.18 -29.79 10.86
CA PHE A 49 -9.69 -30.10 9.51
C PHE A 49 -9.59 -31.61 9.16
N THR A 50 -9.11 -32.44 10.07
CA THR A 50 -8.85 -33.88 9.80
C THR A 50 -10.11 -34.76 9.85
N ASP A 51 -11.17 -34.29 10.49
CA ASP A 51 -12.45 -35.03 10.54
C ASP A 51 -13.41 -34.52 9.44
N GLU A 52 -13.37 -35.16 8.27
CA GLU A 52 -14.20 -34.82 7.11
C GLU A 52 -15.70 -34.88 7.36
N THR A 53 -16.14 -35.70 8.34
CA THR A 53 -17.56 -35.90 8.65
C THR A 53 -18.15 -34.75 9.48
N SER A 54 -17.31 -34.00 10.19
CA SER A 54 -17.72 -32.93 11.08
C SER A 54 -17.42 -31.52 10.54
N LEU A 55 -16.87 -31.40 9.30
CA LEU A 55 -16.49 -30.08 8.73
C LEU A 55 -17.71 -29.22 8.42
N SER A 56 -17.70 -27.98 8.93
CA SER A 56 -18.65 -26.95 8.50
C SER A 56 -18.50 -26.64 7.00
N GLU A 57 -19.53 -26.06 6.39
CA GLU A 57 -19.50 -25.66 4.99
C GLU A 57 -18.35 -24.67 4.71
N GLU A 58 -18.05 -23.77 5.64
CA GLU A 58 -16.97 -22.81 5.56
C GLU A 58 -15.59 -23.49 5.56
N LYS A 59 -15.39 -24.50 6.42
CA LYS A 59 -14.14 -25.28 6.45
C LYS A 59 -13.95 -26.08 5.15
N ARG A 60 -15.01 -26.68 4.61
CA ARG A 60 -14.95 -27.37 3.31
C ARG A 60 -14.58 -26.42 2.17
N ARG A 61 -15.17 -25.20 2.18
CA ARG A 61 -14.86 -24.17 1.19
C ARG A 61 -13.40 -23.69 1.31
N PHE A 62 -12.90 -23.55 2.53
CA PHE A 62 -11.49 -23.21 2.78
C PHE A 62 -10.54 -24.26 2.23
N LEU A 63 -10.79 -25.55 2.52
CA LEU A 63 -9.97 -26.66 2.01
C LEU A 63 -9.99 -26.76 0.49
N ALA A 64 -11.15 -26.57 -0.14
CA ALA A 64 -11.26 -26.56 -1.59
C ALA A 64 -10.40 -25.44 -2.22
N VAL A 65 -10.41 -24.25 -1.63
CA VAL A 65 -9.54 -23.13 -2.05
C VAL A 65 -8.07 -23.50 -1.83
N TRP A 66 -7.72 -24.00 -0.65
CA TRP A 66 -6.34 -24.36 -0.31
C TRP A 66 -5.74 -25.35 -1.30
N GLN A 67 -6.48 -26.41 -1.64
CA GLN A 67 -6.05 -27.45 -2.59
C GLN A 67 -5.78 -26.89 -4.01
N THR A 68 -6.43 -25.78 -4.38
CA THR A 68 -6.19 -25.14 -5.68
C THR A 68 -4.95 -24.27 -5.72
N LEU A 69 -4.43 -23.82 -4.56
CA LEU A 69 -3.33 -22.86 -4.50
C LEU A 69 -2.01 -23.41 -5.07
N GLY A 70 -1.68 -24.67 -4.79
CA GLY A 70 -0.48 -25.30 -5.34
C GLY A 70 -0.48 -25.39 -6.87
N PRO A 71 -1.51 -25.94 -7.51
CA PRO A 71 -1.67 -25.90 -8.96
C PRO A 71 -1.62 -24.47 -9.53
N VAL A 72 -2.32 -23.52 -8.93
CA VAL A 72 -2.32 -22.11 -9.36
C VAL A 72 -0.92 -21.52 -9.29
N TYR A 73 -0.19 -21.72 -8.19
CA TYR A 73 1.19 -21.26 -8.03
C TYR A 73 2.09 -21.79 -9.15
N ARG A 74 2.06 -23.10 -9.44
CA ARG A 74 2.89 -23.70 -10.49
C ARG A 74 2.54 -23.16 -11.87
N THR A 75 1.25 -23.23 -12.25
CA THR A 75 0.77 -22.76 -13.56
C THR A 75 1.07 -21.28 -13.77
N PHE A 76 0.88 -20.45 -12.75
CA PHE A 76 1.17 -19.02 -12.81
C PHE A 76 2.66 -18.76 -13.08
N ARG A 77 3.55 -19.43 -12.36
CA ARG A 77 5.01 -19.29 -12.58
C ARG A 77 5.43 -19.78 -13.97
N GLU A 78 4.89 -20.90 -14.43
CA GLU A 78 5.16 -21.45 -15.77
C GLU A 78 4.69 -20.47 -16.86
N ARG A 79 3.50 -19.91 -16.70
CA ARG A 79 2.97 -18.92 -17.63
C ARG A 79 3.82 -17.65 -17.68
N LEU A 80 4.22 -17.11 -16.54
CA LEU A 80 5.12 -15.96 -16.49
C LEU A 80 6.46 -16.27 -17.17
N ARG A 81 7.07 -17.43 -16.89
CA ARG A 81 8.31 -17.84 -17.55
C ARG A 81 8.16 -17.94 -19.07
N SER A 82 7.06 -18.50 -19.57
CA SER A 82 6.80 -18.58 -21.00
C SER A 82 6.66 -17.22 -21.69
N LEU A 83 6.26 -16.20 -20.94
CA LEU A 83 6.14 -14.81 -21.39
C LEU A 83 7.43 -14.00 -21.19
N GLY A 84 8.49 -14.58 -20.65
CA GLY A 84 9.71 -13.85 -20.27
C GLY A 84 9.52 -12.89 -19.09
N MET A 85 8.50 -13.12 -18.27
CA MET A 85 8.13 -12.29 -17.13
C MET A 85 8.38 -13.00 -15.80
N ALA A 86 8.53 -12.22 -14.73
CA ALA A 86 8.65 -12.73 -13.37
C ALA A 86 8.23 -11.66 -12.35
N TYR A 87 7.69 -12.09 -11.22
CA TYR A 87 7.60 -11.24 -10.03
C TYR A 87 8.89 -11.31 -9.21
N THR A 88 9.07 -10.40 -8.26
CA THR A 88 10.33 -10.20 -7.53
C THR A 88 10.83 -11.49 -6.86
N GLY A 89 9.97 -12.22 -6.14
CA GLY A 89 10.36 -13.47 -5.48
C GLY A 89 10.82 -14.56 -6.46
N MET A 90 10.20 -14.67 -7.66
CA MET A 90 10.70 -15.58 -8.71
C MET A 90 12.12 -15.25 -9.13
N VAL A 91 12.44 -13.95 -9.27
CA VAL A 91 13.80 -13.51 -9.64
C VAL A 91 14.77 -13.85 -8.52
N HIS A 92 14.41 -13.54 -7.25
CA HIS A 92 15.24 -13.87 -6.09
C HIS A 92 15.52 -15.37 -5.98
N ARG A 93 14.47 -16.22 -6.10
CA ARG A 93 14.63 -17.68 -6.09
C ARG A 93 15.51 -18.16 -7.23
N ALA A 94 15.29 -17.69 -8.45
CA ALA A 94 16.08 -18.09 -9.62
C ALA A 94 17.56 -17.71 -9.44
N ALA A 95 17.85 -16.52 -8.91
CA ALA A 95 19.21 -16.10 -8.58
C ALA A 95 19.84 -16.99 -7.51
N ALA A 96 19.11 -17.29 -6.43
CA ALA A 96 19.59 -18.14 -5.34
C ALA A 96 19.82 -19.60 -5.79
N GLU A 97 18.97 -20.13 -6.66
CA GLU A 97 19.14 -21.48 -7.25
C GLU A 97 20.34 -21.52 -8.20
N ARG A 98 20.54 -20.48 -9.02
CA ARG A 98 21.69 -20.37 -9.93
C ARG A 98 23.01 -20.25 -9.17
N ILE A 99 23.04 -19.50 -8.06
CA ILE A 99 24.19 -19.44 -7.15
C ILE A 99 24.51 -20.83 -6.61
N LYS A 100 23.50 -21.58 -6.14
CA LYS A 100 23.66 -22.95 -5.62
C LYS A 100 24.22 -23.90 -6.68
N ALA A 101 23.81 -23.75 -7.94
CA ALA A 101 24.29 -24.56 -9.05
C ALA A 101 25.69 -24.17 -9.55
N GLY A 102 26.36 -23.18 -8.95
CA GLY A 102 27.69 -22.71 -9.36
C GLY A 102 27.71 -21.91 -10.67
N GLY A 103 26.52 -21.46 -11.13
CA GLY A 103 26.35 -20.75 -12.41
C GLY A 103 26.65 -19.26 -12.38
N PHE A 104 27.34 -18.77 -11.33
CA PHE A 104 27.68 -17.35 -11.18
C PHE A 104 29.18 -17.17 -10.91
N ALA A 105 29.78 -16.26 -11.66
CA ALA A 105 31.16 -15.79 -11.38
C ALA A 105 31.14 -14.25 -11.46
N PHE A 106 31.83 -13.61 -10.53
CA PHE A 106 32.10 -12.17 -10.61
C PHE A 106 33.50 -11.94 -11.22
N PRO A 107 33.69 -10.81 -11.92
CA PRO A 107 35.04 -10.36 -12.27
C PRO A 107 35.88 -10.18 -10.99
N GLU A 108 37.11 -10.63 -11.02
CA GLU A 108 38.04 -10.76 -9.87
C GLU A 108 38.33 -9.47 -9.07
N SER A 109 37.88 -8.30 -9.52
CA SER A 109 38.24 -7.01 -8.92
C SER A 109 37.06 -6.26 -8.24
N ARG A 110 35.97 -6.94 -7.93
CA ARG A 110 34.79 -6.25 -7.32
C ARG A 110 34.82 -6.36 -5.80
N ARG A 111 34.63 -5.22 -5.16
CA ARG A 111 34.37 -5.11 -3.73
C ARG A 111 32.89 -4.77 -3.53
N PHE A 112 32.25 -5.46 -2.59
CA PHE A 112 30.87 -5.22 -2.21
C PHE A 112 30.78 -4.64 -0.81
N VAL A 113 29.87 -3.71 -0.62
CA VAL A 113 29.51 -3.16 0.69
C VAL A 113 28.01 -3.41 0.89
N VAL A 114 27.69 -4.11 1.96
CA VAL A 114 26.32 -4.44 2.36
C VAL A 114 25.99 -3.64 3.62
N ALA A 115 24.99 -2.76 3.55
CA ALA A 115 24.59 -1.90 4.67
C ALA A 115 23.08 -1.70 4.70
N GLY A 116 22.51 -1.39 5.88
CA GLY A 116 21.11 -0.99 6.05
C GLY A 116 20.11 -2.15 6.07
N PHE A 117 20.55 -3.39 6.20
CA PHE A 117 19.67 -4.57 6.29
C PHE A 117 19.37 -4.93 7.75
N ASN A 118 18.18 -5.50 7.98
CA ASN A 118 17.78 -6.07 9.26
C ASN A 118 17.29 -7.52 9.04
N ALA A 119 16.00 -7.74 8.80
CA ALA A 119 15.47 -9.07 8.47
C ALA A 119 15.92 -9.47 7.05
N LEU A 120 16.52 -10.64 6.91
CA LEU A 120 16.97 -11.18 5.63
C LEU A 120 16.09 -12.36 5.22
N SER A 121 15.65 -12.39 3.96
CA SER A 121 15.08 -13.58 3.36
C SER A 121 16.14 -14.67 3.11
N GLU A 122 15.72 -15.91 2.93
CA GLU A 122 16.64 -17.01 2.63
C GLU A 122 17.40 -16.83 1.31
N CYS A 123 16.78 -16.17 0.33
CA CYS A 123 17.46 -15.78 -0.91
C CYS A 123 18.60 -14.78 -0.66
N GLU A 124 18.35 -13.76 0.18
CA GLU A 124 19.35 -12.75 0.54
C GLU A 124 20.49 -13.37 1.37
N LYS A 125 20.18 -14.22 2.36
CA LYS A 125 21.20 -14.96 3.12
C LYS A 125 22.09 -15.79 2.19
N ARG A 126 21.50 -16.46 1.20
CA ARG A 126 22.26 -17.24 0.21
C ARG A 126 23.14 -16.34 -0.68
N LEU A 127 22.61 -15.21 -1.12
CA LEU A 127 23.36 -14.22 -1.88
C LEU A 127 24.56 -13.68 -1.07
N PHE A 128 24.32 -13.25 0.17
CA PHE A 128 25.37 -12.67 1.01
C PHE A 128 26.45 -13.69 1.35
N LYS A 129 26.07 -14.94 1.61
CA LYS A 129 27.03 -16.03 1.79
C LYS A 129 27.88 -16.26 0.54
N PHE A 130 27.28 -16.19 -0.64
CA PHE A 130 28.00 -16.28 -1.90
C PHE A 130 28.97 -15.09 -2.09
N LEU A 131 28.49 -13.86 -1.87
CA LEU A 131 29.32 -12.66 -1.97
C LEU A 131 30.52 -12.70 -1.03
N SER A 132 30.33 -13.13 0.22
CA SER A 132 31.40 -13.23 1.22
C SER A 132 32.50 -14.26 0.87
N THR A 133 32.21 -15.23 -0.01
CA THR A 133 33.17 -16.24 -0.46
C THR A 133 33.77 -15.96 -1.84
N ALA A 134 32.99 -15.31 -2.72
CA ALA A 134 33.37 -15.10 -4.12
C ALA A 134 34.05 -13.74 -4.38
N ALA A 135 33.93 -12.80 -3.45
CA ALA A 135 34.44 -11.43 -3.60
C ALA A 135 34.81 -10.81 -2.24
N GLU A 136 35.56 -9.71 -2.29
CA GLU A 136 35.82 -8.91 -1.10
C GLU A 136 34.48 -8.23 -0.69
N THR A 137 33.91 -8.59 0.46
CA THR A 137 32.60 -8.11 0.93
C THR A 137 32.73 -7.60 2.35
N ASP A 138 32.28 -6.36 2.56
CA ASP A 138 32.18 -5.73 3.86
C ASP A 138 30.72 -5.59 4.28
N PHE A 139 30.39 -6.00 5.51
CA PHE A 139 29.06 -5.86 6.10
C PHE A 139 29.07 -4.77 7.16
N TYR A 140 28.02 -3.94 7.15
CA TYR A 140 27.77 -2.89 8.13
C TYR A 140 26.35 -3.08 8.66
N TRP A 141 26.25 -3.36 9.97
CA TRP A 141 25.00 -3.57 10.67
C TRP A 141 24.72 -2.37 11.56
N ASP A 142 23.54 -1.80 11.43
CA ASP A 142 23.05 -0.74 12.30
C ASP A 142 22.27 -1.35 13.45
N TYR A 143 22.84 -1.30 14.66
CA TYR A 143 22.24 -1.86 15.87
C TYR A 143 22.67 -1.07 17.10
N ASP A 144 21.97 -1.28 18.21
CA ASP A 144 22.40 -0.84 19.54
C ASP A 144 22.56 -2.05 20.46
N THR A 145 23.59 -2.03 21.29
CA THR A 145 23.89 -3.12 22.24
C THR A 145 22.77 -3.36 23.23
N TYR A 146 21.95 -2.33 23.52
CA TYR A 146 20.75 -2.48 24.35
C TYR A 146 19.81 -3.56 23.81
N TYR A 147 19.63 -3.63 22.47
CA TYR A 147 18.74 -4.60 21.83
C TYR A 147 19.44 -5.92 21.49
N THR A 148 20.73 -5.90 21.21
CA THR A 148 21.44 -7.10 20.74
C THR A 148 22.06 -7.93 21.86
N ASP A 149 22.40 -7.34 23.00
CA ASP A 149 23.03 -8.07 24.12
C ASP A 149 21.99 -8.81 24.99
N ASN A 150 20.72 -8.42 24.90
CA ASN A 150 19.63 -9.12 25.57
C ASN A 150 18.87 -10.02 24.61
N ALA A 151 18.89 -11.33 24.85
CA ALA A 151 18.21 -12.31 24.00
C ALA A 151 16.68 -12.18 23.99
N ASP A 152 16.10 -11.64 25.06
CA ASP A 152 14.65 -11.43 25.17
C ASP A 152 14.15 -10.23 24.39
N GLN A 153 15.04 -9.38 23.88
CA GLN A 153 14.68 -8.24 23.06
C GLN A 153 14.45 -8.66 21.60
N GLU A 154 13.20 -8.70 21.17
CA GLU A 154 12.82 -9.10 19.81
C GLU A 154 13.40 -8.17 18.72
N ALA A 155 13.52 -6.87 19.01
CA ALA A 155 14.09 -5.88 18.08
C ALA A 155 15.53 -6.21 17.63
N GLY A 156 16.30 -6.90 18.49
CA GLY A 156 17.66 -7.35 18.16
C GLY A 156 17.75 -8.73 17.49
N MET A 157 16.66 -9.47 17.33
CA MET A 157 16.67 -10.88 16.95
C MET A 157 17.39 -11.12 15.61
N PHE A 158 16.99 -10.45 14.55
CA PHE A 158 17.59 -10.63 13.23
C PHE A 158 19.03 -10.13 13.17
N LEU A 159 19.35 -9.04 13.87
CA LEU A 159 20.69 -8.48 13.92
C LEU A 159 21.67 -9.39 14.66
N ARG A 160 21.23 -10.06 15.73
CA ARG A 160 22.04 -11.12 16.39
C ARG A 160 22.40 -12.23 15.45
N GLU A 161 21.43 -12.74 14.67
CA GLU A 161 21.65 -13.78 13.67
C GLU A 161 22.60 -13.31 12.56
N ASN A 162 22.33 -12.13 11.99
CA ASN A 162 23.10 -11.58 10.88
C ASN A 162 24.56 -11.32 11.26
N ARG A 163 24.83 -10.81 12.48
CA ARG A 163 26.20 -10.57 12.95
C ARG A 163 27.01 -11.86 13.09
N ILE A 164 26.34 -12.98 13.42
CA ILE A 164 26.99 -14.31 13.48
C ILE A 164 27.26 -14.82 12.05
N LEU A 165 26.26 -14.72 11.16
CA LEU A 165 26.36 -15.24 9.80
C LEU A 165 27.30 -14.41 8.91
N PHE A 166 27.30 -13.11 9.09
CA PHE A 166 28.01 -12.12 8.27
C PHE A 166 28.69 -11.08 9.16
N PRO A 167 29.81 -11.44 9.83
CA PRO A 167 30.48 -10.54 10.74
C PRO A 167 31.01 -9.29 10.04
N ALA A 168 30.84 -8.14 10.69
CA ALA A 168 31.41 -6.88 10.21
C ALA A 168 32.94 -6.89 10.36
N ARG A 169 33.66 -6.34 9.37
CA ARG A 169 35.12 -6.14 9.49
C ARG A 169 35.50 -5.00 10.43
N ARG A 170 34.61 -4.01 10.54
CA ARG A 170 34.77 -2.87 11.45
C ARG A 170 33.51 -2.75 12.29
N GLU A 171 33.69 -2.75 13.59
CA GLU A 171 32.62 -2.44 14.52
C GLU A 171 32.53 -0.92 14.69
N LEU A 172 31.32 -0.38 14.64
CA LEU A 172 31.00 0.98 15.00
C LEU A 172 30.58 1.02 16.47
N PRO A 173 30.67 2.16 17.18
CA PRO A 173 30.08 2.27 18.51
C PRO A 173 28.56 2.13 18.40
N HIS A 174 27.98 1.27 19.25
CA HIS A 174 26.56 0.88 19.17
C HIS A 174 25.91 0.89 20.56
N ASP A 175 26.13 1.93 21.35
CA ASP A 175 25.66 2.06 22.72
C ASP A 175 24.93 3.41 23.00
N HIS A 176 24.37 4.01 21.97
CA HIS A 176 23.74 5.34 22.05
C HIS A 176 22.36 5.33 22.68
N PHE A 177 21.66 4.19 22.71
CA PHE A 177 20.31 4.11 23.24
C PHE A 177 20.24 4.51 24.71
N ARG A 178 21.25 4.20 25.52
CA ARG A 178 21.33 4.55 26.94
C ARG A 178 21.76 5.99 27.22
N SER A 179 22.10 6.76 26.19
CA SER A 179 22.43 8.18 26.35
C SER A 179 21.22 8.96 26.90
N PRO A 180 21.42 9.99 27.72
CA PRO A 180 20.33 10.78 28.25
C PRO A 180 19.45 11.36 27.15
N LYS A 181 18.13 11.22 27.31
CA LYS A 181 17.11 11.73 26.39
C LYS A 181 16.03 12.47 27.19
N ARG A 182 15.46 13.51 26.59
CA ARG A 182 14.21 14.12 27.08
C ARG A 182 13.05 13.40 26.42
N ILE A 183 12.23 12.71 27.18
CA ILE A 183 11.05 11.98 26.70
C ILE A 183 9.82 12.58 27.39
N GLU A 184 8.85 13.02 26.59
CA GLU A 184 7.58 13.55 27.05
C GLU A 184 6.44 12.76 26.43
N ALA A 185 5.52 12.29 27.27
CA ALA A 185 4.28 11.63 26.84
C ALA A 185 3.11 12.60 27.05
N ILE A 186 2.37 12.89 25.98
CA ILE A 186 1.30 13.87 25.98
C ILE A 186 0.01 13.20 25.55
N SER A 187 -1.01 13.25 26.41
CA SER A 187 -2.35 12.76 26.08
C SER A 187 -3.21 13.89 25.55
N THR A 188 -3.94 13.63 24.46
CA THR A 188 -4.86 14.59 23.84
C THR A 188 -6.26 13.99 23.67
N VAL A 189 -7.28 14.83 23.62
CA VAL A 189 -8.69 14.39 23.53
C VAL A 189 -9.12 13.97 22.13
N SER A 190 -8.33 14.27 21.10
CA SER A 190 -8.64 13.89 19.72
C SER A 190 -7.42 14.02 18.79
N ASN A 191 -7.49 13.34 17.65
CA ASN A 191 -6.48 13.41 16.60
C ASN A 191 -6.26 14.84 16.07
N ALA A 192 -7.32 15.63 15.94
CA ALA A 192 -7.20 17.03 15.50
C ALA A 192 -6.45 17.90 16.52
N VAL A 193 -6.69 17.69 17.80
CA VAL A 193 -5.97 18.38 18.88
C VAL A 193 -4.50 17.94 18.91
N GLN A 194 -4.25 16.65 18.70
CA GLN A 194 -2.90 16.09 18.61
C GLN A 194 -2.08 16.78 17.52
N CYS A 195 -2.63 16.88 16.29
CA CYS A 195 -1.97 17.59 15.18
C CYS A 195 -1.70 19.07 15.48
N LYS A 196 -2.66 19.76 16.13
CA LYS A 196 -2.46 21.17 16.56
C LYS A 196 -1.40 21.30 17.65
N TYR A 197 -1.30 20.32 18.54
CA TYR A 197 -0.29 20.36 19.61
C TYR A 197 1.14 20.26 19.07
N VAL A 198 1.33 19.51 17.97
CA VAL A 198 2.63 19.48 17.24
C VAL A 198 3.12 20.88 16.91
N THR A 199 2.22 21.78 16.53
CA THR A 199 2.55 23.18 16.24
C THR A 199 3.20 23.89 17.44
N SER A 200 2.67 23.68 18.66
CA SER A 200 3.28 24.23 19.87
C SER A 200 4.65 23.64 20.13
N ILE A 201 4.80 22.33 20.04
CA ILE A 201 6.09 21.66 20.22
C ILE A 201 7.14 22.20 19.25
N LEU A 202 6.78 22.31 17.96
CA LEU A 202 7.72 22.81 16.94
C LEU A 202 8.10 24.28 17.16
N ARG A 203 7.17 25.12 17.64
CA ARG A 203 7.49 26.52 17.99
C ARG A 203 8.42 26.60 19.19
N ASP A 204 8.18 25.80 20.22
CA ASP A 204 9.02 25.74 21.41
C ASP A 204 10.43 25.25 21.06
N LEU A 205 10.54 24.20 20.26
CA LEU A 205 11.82 23.70 19.74
C LEU A 205 12.55 24.76 18.90
N ALA A 206 11.83 25.46 18.03
CA ALA A 206 12.41 26.52 17.21
C ALA A 206 12.89 27.71 18.06
N ALA A 207 12.19 28.04 19.13
CA ALA A 207 12.61 29.06 20.09
C ALA A 207 13.87 28.66 20.88
N GLU A 208 14.01 27.38 21.21
CA GLU A 208 15.16 26.86 21.97
C GLU A 208 16.39 26.61 21.07
N GLN A 209 16.21 26.12 19.85
CA GLN A 209 17.28 25.57 19.01
C GLN A 209 17.57 26.40 17.75
N GLY A 210 16.73 27.38 17.44
CA GLY A 210 16.74 28.09 16.16
C GLY A 210 15.93 27.38 15.07
N PRO A 211 16.15 27.76 13.80
CA PRO A 211 15.41 27.17 12.67
C PRO A 211 15.54 25.65 12.64
N LEU A 212 14.39 24.95 12.57
CA LEU A 212 14.34 23.49 12.50
C LEU A 212 14.57 22.98 11.07
N GLY A 213 15.29 21.88 10.95
CA GLY A 213 15.65 21.27 9.68
C GLY A 213 15.46 19.75 9.68
N LYS A 214 16.23 19.07 8.85
CA LYS A 214 16.17 17.63 8.63
C LYS A 214 16.44 16.76 9.87
N GLU A 215 17.00 17.34 10.91
CA GLU A 215 17.25 16.69 12.20
C GLU A 215 15.98 16.58 13.06
N THR A 216 14.85 17.14 12.60
CA THR A 216 13.56 17.09 13.28
C THR A 216 12.57 16.28 12.47
N ALA A 217 12.04 15.21 13.05
CA ALA A 217 11.05 14.35 12.43
C ALA A 217 9.71 14.39 13.16
N VAL A 218 8.62 14.46 12.40
CA VAL A 218 7.26 14.20 12.85
C VAL A 218 6.81 12.88 12.24
N VAL A 219 6.63 11.87 13.08
CA VAL A 219 6.37 10.50 12.67
C VAL A 219 4.90 10.15 12.92
N LEU A 220 4.23 9.67 11.88
CA LEU A 220 2.83 9.27 11.93
C LEU A 220 2.72 7.76 12.01
N THR A 221 2.20 7.22 13.13
CA THR A 221 1.83 5.81 13.22
C THR A 221 0.47 5.56 12.56
N ASP A 222 -0.42 6.56 12.58
CA ASP A 222 -1.62 6.63 11.75
C ASP A 222 -1.42 7.65 10.62
N GLU A 223 -1.17 7.15 9.42
CA GLU A 223 -0.93 7.97 8.22
C GLU A 223 -2.14 8.82 7.80
N ASN A 224 -3.35 8.52 8.28
CA ASN A 224 -4.53 9.33 8.04
C ASN A 224 -4.41 10.74 8.66
N LEU A 225 -3.49 10.93 9.60
CA LEU A 225 -3.22 12.24 10.22
C LEU A 225 -2.35 13.16 9.34
N LEU A 226 -1.84 12.69 8.21
CA LEU A 226 -0.97 13.51 7.35
C LEU A 226 -1.63 14.85 6.97
N LEU A 227 -2.84 14.82 6.43
CA LEU A 227 -3.54 16.05 6.02
C LEU A 227 -3.88 16.97 7.21
N PRO A 228 -4.51 16.47 8.29
CA PRO A 228 -4.72 17.27 9.49
C PRO A 228 -3.43 17.91 10.03
N LEU A 229 -2.32 17.16 10.00
CA LEU A 229 -1.03 17.67 10.42
C LEU A 229 -0.54 18.80 9.49
N LEU A 230 -0.52 18.59 8.18
CA LEU A 230 -0.05 19.60 7.23
C LEU A 230 -0.85 20.89 7.31
N HIS A 231 -2.17 20.80 7.54
CA HIS A 231 -3.02 21.98 7.77
C HIS A 231 -2.79 22.65 9.13
N ALA A 232 -2.25 21.93 10.10
CA ALA A 232 -1.95 22.49 11.43
C ALA A 232 -0.55 23.12 11.49
N LEU A 233 0.36 22.77 10.59
CA LEU A 233 1.73 23.31 10.58
C LEU A 233 1.72 24.82 10.27
N PRO A 234 2.39 25.65 11.09
CA PRO A 234 2.44 27.07 10.88
C PRO A 234 3.44 27.42 9.75
N ALA A 235 3.11 28.48 9.00
CA ALA A 235 3.94 28.92 7.88
C ALA A 235 5.38 29.33 8.28
N GLU A 236 5.57 29.73 9.55
CA GLU A 236 6.86 30.16 10.11
C GLU A 236 7.87 29.01 10.22
N ILE A 237 7.42 27.74 10.22
CA ILE A 237 8.31 26.57 10.32
C ILE A 237 9.16 26.38 9.06
N GLY A 238 8.75 26.98 7.95
CA GLY A 238 9.51 26.94 6.71
C GLY A 238 9.25 25.67 5.88
N LYS A 239 10.31 25.06 5.34
CA LYS A 239 10.17 23.90 4.46
C LYS A 239 9.80 22.63 5.25
N VAL A 240 8.93 21.84 4.67
CA VAL A 240 8.50 20.54 5.18
C VAL A 240 8.68 19.50 4.08
N ASN A 241 9.43 18.45 4.36
CA ASN A 241 9.56 17.30 3.47
C ASN A 241 8.62 16.19 3.93
N VAL A 242 7.74 15.75 3.04
CA VAL A 242 6.81 14.65 3.29
C VAL A 242 7.29 13.44 2.49
N THR A 243 7.78 12.42 3.19
CA THR A 243 8.25 11.17 2.55
C THR A 243 7.13 10.21 2.21
N MET A 244 6.00 10.35 2.91
CA MET A 244 4.79 9.59 2.65
C MET A 244 4.06 10.17 1.44
N GLY A 245 3.62 9.33 0.50
CA GLY A 245 2.74 9.80 -0.57
C GLY A 245 1.35 10.15 -0.04
N TYR A 246 0.70 11.10 -0.70
CA TYR A 246 -0.70 11.44 -0.45
C TYR A 246 -1.59 10.23 -0.78
N PRO A 247 -2.37 9.68 0.17
CA PRO A 247 -3.26 8.55 -0.10
C PRO A 247 -4.35 8.96 -1.10
N LEU A 248 -4.33 8.40 -2.31
CA LEU A 248 -5.29 8.76 -3.37
C LEU A 248 -6.74 8.64 -2.89
N LYS A 249 -7.05 7.64 -2.04
CA LYS A 249 -8.39 7.42 -1.46
C LYS A 249 -8.97 8.60 -0.68
N GLN A 250 -8.12 9.53 -0.21
CA GLN A 250 -8.53 10.73 0.52
C GLN A 250 -8.74 11.93 -0.39
N SER A 251 -8.46 11.81 -1.69
CA SER A 251 -8.60 12.90 -2.65
C SER A 251 -10.03 13.09 -3.15
N LEU A 252 -10.33 14.31 -3.54
CA LEU A 252 -11.57 14.63 -4.25
C LEU A 252 -11.66 13.85 -5.57
N SER A 253 -10.55 13.63 -6.26
CA SER A 253 -10.51 12.87 -7.51
C SER A 253 -10.94 11.42 -7.32
N TYR A 254 -10.53 10.78 -6.23
CA TYR A 254 -10.98 9.44 -5.89
C TYR A 254 -12.49 9.42 -5.58
N SER A 255 -12.98 10.37 -4.76
CA SER A 255 -14.41 10.43 -4.42
C SER A 255 -15.26 10.68 -5.68
N PHE A 256 -14.74 11.42 -6.65
CA PHE A 256 -15.40 11.62 -7.93
C PHE A 256 -15.56 10.31 -8.71
N VAL A 257 -14.49 9.54 -8.83
CA VAL A 257 -14.51 8.23 -9.50
C VAL A 257 -15.45 7.25 -8.79
N GLU A 258 -15.46 7.23 -7.46
CA GLU A 258 -16.41 6.41 -6.68
C GLU A 258 -17.87 6.73 -7.05
N ARG A 259 -18.23 8.02 -7.16
CA ARG A 259 -19.57 8.44 -7.56
C ARG A 259 -19.90 8.06 -9.01
N LEU A 260 -18.89 8.06 -9.92
CA LEU A 260 -19.08 7.56 -11.30
C LEU A 260 -19.37 6.07 -11.31
N ILE A 261 -18.66 5.30 -10.48
CA ILE A 261 -18.89 3.87 -10.31
C ILE A 261 -20.31 3.60 -9.78
N GLU A 262 -20.74 4.31 -8.73
CA GLU A 262 -22.08 4.17 -8.16
C GLU A 262 -23.17 4.51 -9.17
N LEU A 263 -23.02 5.62 -9.90
CA LEU A 263 -23.96 6.03 -10.93
C LEU A 263 -24.19 4.94 -11.97
N GLN A 264 -23.13 4.32 -12.47
CA GLN A 264 -23.22 3.31 -13.52
C GLN A 264 -23.71 1.95 -13.00
N ASN A 265 -23.37 1.59 -11.76
CA ASN A 265 -23.87 0.36 -11.12
C ASN A 265 -25.39 0.41 -10.87
N HIS A 266 -25.93 1.60 -10.60
CA HIS A 266 -27.37 1.80 -10.34
C HIS A 266 -28.15 2.25 -11.59
N ALA A 267 -27.46 2.45 -12.72
CA ALA A 267 -28.11 2.84 -13.97
C ALA A 267 -29.11 1.77 -14.42
N ARG A 268 -30.27 2.20 -14.87
CA ARG A 268 -31.36 1.35 -15.37
C ARG A 268 -31.76 1.79 -16.77
N GLN A 269 -32.33 0.89 -17.52
CA GLN A 269 -32.95 1.21 -18.78
C GLN A 269 -34.47 1.00 -18.67
N LYS A 270 -35.23 1.96 -19.17
CA LYS A 270 -36.69 1.84 -19.33
C LYS A 270 -37.03 2.27 -20.76
N GLU A 271 -37.66 1.38 -21.53
CA GLU A 271 -38.02 1.63 -22.93
C GLU A 271 -36.84 2.11 -23.80
N GLY A 272 -35.64 1.53 -23.57
CA GLY A 272 -34.43 1.90 -24.28
C GLY A 272 -33.77 3.22 -23.81
N LYS A 273 -34.36 3.91 -22.81
CA LYS A 273 -33.85 5.18 -22.29
C LYS A 273 -33.11 4.97 -20.97
N PRO A 274 -31.87 5.50 -20.83
CA PRO A 274 -31.12 5.42 -19.59
C PRO A 274 -31.78 6.28 -18.49
N LEU A 275 -31.92 5.70 -17.31
CA LEU A 275 -32.42 6.35 -16.10
C LEU A 275 -31.41 6.18 -14.97
N PHE A 276 -31.16 7.25 -14.25
CA PHE A 276 -30.27 7.26 -13.11
C PHE A 276 -31.04 7.52 -11.80
N TYR A 277 -30.58 6.90 -10.72
CA TYR A 277 -31.14 7.10 -9.41
C TYR A 277 -30.85 8.52 -8.90
N HIS A 278 -31.85 9.21 -8.39
CA HIS A 278 -31.73 10.63 -8.03
C HIS A 278 -30.63 10.92 -7.02
N ALA A 279 -30.36 10.01 -6.05
CA ALA A 279 -29.36 10.25 -5.05
C ALA A 279 -27.93 10.24 -5.66
N ASP A 280 -27.68 9.34 -6.62
CA ASP A 280 -26.39 9.29 -7.32
C ASP A 280 -26.20 10.55 -8.20
N VAL A 281 -27.28 10.97 -8.87
CA VAL A 281 -27.29 12.21 -9.67
C VAL A 281 -27.00 13.42 -8.79
N LEU A 282 -27.73 13.59 -7.68
CA LEU A 282 -27.51 14.69 -6.74
C LEU A 282 -26.11 14.66 -6.14
N GLY A 283 -25.62 13.45 -5.81
CA GLY A 283 -24.27 13.25 -5.31
C GLY A 283 -23.19 13.73 -6.29
N LEU A 284 -23.33 13.45 -7.58
CA LEU A 284 -22.42 13.94 -8.62
C LEU A 284 -22.58 15.43 -8.90
N LEU A 285 -23.82 15.94 -9.00
CA LEU A 285 -24.08 17.37 -9.18
C LEU A 285 -23.54 18.23 -8.02
N SER A 286 -23.48 17.65 -6.80
CA SER A 286 -22.94 18.33 -5.63
C SER A 286 -21.40 18.22 -5.54
N HIS A 287 -20.77 17.38 -6.38
CA HIS A 287 -19.35 17.23 -6.35
C HIS A 287 -18.66 18.51 -6.86
N PRO A 288 -17.60 19.04 -6.19
CA PRO A 288 -16.94 20.28 -6.57
C PRO A 288 -16.57 20.36 -8.05
N TYR A 289 -16.06 19.29 -8.64
CA TYR A 289 -15.69 19.25 -10.06
C TYR A 289 -16.85 19.51 -11.04
N ILE A 290 -18.04 19.14 -10.65
CA ILE A 290 -19.23 19.36 -11.47
C ILE A 290 -19.89 20.69 -11.12
N LEU A 291 -20.00 21.00 -9.84
CA LEU A 291 -20.60 22.24 -9.37
C LEU A 291 -19.86 23.47 -9.92
N GLU A 292 -18.54 23.45 -9.94
CA GLU A 292 -17.70 24.53 -10.46
C GLU A 292 -17.84 24.74 -11.98
N SER A 293 -18.30 23.74 -12.74
CA SER A 293 -18.44 23.85 -14.20
C SER A 293 -19.53 24.85 -14.64
N ASP A 294 -20.67 24.92 -13.93
CA ASP A 294 -21.76 25.87 -14.14
C ASP A 294 -22.63 25.93 -12.86
N PRO A 295 -22.18 26.65 -11.81
CA PRO A 295 -22.83 26.64 -10.51
C PRO A 295 -24.31 26.98 -10.58
N SER A 296 -24.69 28.01 -11.36
CA SER A 296 -26.06 28.48 -11.47
C SER A 296 -27.01 27.47 -12.09
N ARG A 297 -26.54 26.72 -13.06
CA ARG A 297 -27.31 25.67 -13.73
C ARG A 297 -27.42 24.44 -12.84
N ILE A 298 -26.33 24.00 -12.27
CA ILE A 298 -26.26 22.81 -11.42
C ILE A 298 -27.19 22.95 -10.23
N VAL A 299 -27.14 24.07 -9.53
CA VAL A 299 -28.03 24.34 -8.37
C VAL A 299 -29.52 24.28 -8.79
N ARG A 300 -29.89 24.91 -9.92
CA ARG A 300 -31.28 24.83 -10.43
C ARG A 300 -31.71 23.40 -10.74
N MET A 301 -30.81 22.59 -11.32
CA MET A 301 -31.13 21.19 -11.61
C MET A 301 -31.34 20.40 -10.32
N GLN A 302 -30.53 20.62 -9.30
CA GLN A 302 -30.69 19.98 -7.99
C GLN A 302 -32.02 20.35 -7.33
N GLU A 303 -32.34 21.64 -7.31
CA GLU A 303 -33.64 22.14 -6.78
C GLU A 303 -34.84 21.52 -7.52
N GLU A 304 -34.77 21.40 -8.84
CA GLU A 304 -35.85 20.81 -9.63
C GLU A 304 -36.01 19.31 -9.35
N ILE A 305 -34.94 18.55 -9.21
CA ILE A 305 -34.97 17.12 -8.85
C ILE A 305 -35.66 16.95 -7.48
N VAL A 306 -35.27 17.74 -6.49
CA VAL A 306 -35.79 17.68 -5.12
C VAL A 306 -37.25 18.13 -5.08
N ARG A 307 -37.58 19.27 -5.67
CA ARG A 307 -38.94 19.84 -5.70
C ARG A 307 -39.92 18.88 -6.35
N ASN A 308 -39.51 18.25 -7.46
CA ASN A 308 -40.41 17.34 -8.20
C ASN A 308 -40.36 15.90 -7.62
N ARG A 309 -39.65 15.65 -6.52
CA ARG A 309 -39.51 14.34 -5.85
C ARG A 309 -39.19 13.21 -6.85
N ARG A 310 -38.32 13.47 -7.82
CA ARG A 310 -37.96 12.49 -8.83
C ARG A 310 -37.15 11.36 -8.18
N ILE A 311 -37.62 10.10 -8.31
CA ILE A 311 -36.87 8.91 -7.87
C ILE A 311 -35.82 8.54 -8.89
N THR A 312 -36.15 8.70 -10.17
CA THR A 312 -35.21 8.48 -11.29
C THR A 312 -35.20 9.70 -12.20
N VAL A 313 -34.05 9.97 -12.80
CA VAL A 313 -33.81 11.11 -13.69
C VAL A 313 -33.34 10.59 -15.04
N ALA A 314 -33.99 11.05 -16.11
CA ALA A 314 -33.66 10.63 -17.47
C ALA A 314 -32.35 11.26 -17.95
N ALA A 315 -31.50 10.49 -18.62
CA ALA A 315 -30.22 10.94 -19.19
C ALA A 315 -30.42 12.14 -20.13
N GLU A 316 -31.48 12.14 -20.95
CA GLU A 316 -31.81 13.22 -21.86
C GLU A 316 -32.03 14.57 -21.16
N TRP A 317 -32.65 14.56 -19.98
CA TRP A 317 -32.87 15.77 -19.19
C TRP A 317 -31.59 16.28 -18.55
N LEU A 318 -30.65 15.37 -18.22
CA LEU A 318 -29.37 15.70 -17.61
C LEU A 318 -28.35 16.21 -18.65
N ALA A 319 -28.46 15.83 -19.91
CA ALA A 319 -27.50 16.09 -20.98
C ALA A 319 -27.53 17.54 -21.54
N CYS A 320 -27.63 18.54 -20.65
CA CYS A 320 -27.80 19.94 -21.07
C CYS A 320 -26.46 20.67 -21.38
N THR A 321 -25.31 20.05 -21.11
CA THR A 321 -23.98 20.52 -21.50
C THR A 321 -23.14 19.34 -22.02
N PRO A 322 -22.05 19.58 -22.79
CA PRO A 322 -21.19 18.49 -23.25
C PRO A 322 -20.63 17.64 -22.11
N LEU A 323 -20.25 18.26 -21.00
CA LEU A 323 -19.79 17.56 -19.80
C LEU A 323 -20.88 16.68 -19.20
N LEU A 324 -22.08 17.23 -18.97
CA LEU A 324 -23.19 16.48 -18.41
C LEU A 324 -23.71 15.39 -19.35
N ALA A 325 -23.66 15.62 -20.66
CA ALA A 325 -24.00 14.60 -21.64
C ALA A 325 -23.02 13.40 -21.59
N THR A 326 -21.73 13.66 -21.38
CA THR A 326 -20.74 12.60 -21.21
C THR A 326 -20.90 11.92 -19.85
N LEU A 327 -21.14 12.69 -18.78
CA LEU A 327 -21.29 12.22 -17.41
C LEU A 327 -22.47 11.27 -17.25
N PHE A 328 -23.64 11.62 -17.81
CA PHE A 328 -24.89 10.88 -17.65
C PHE A 328 -25.23 10.00 -18.87
N ARG A 329 -24.24 9.53 -19.61
CA ARG A 329 -24.45 8.49 -20.62
C ARG A 329 -24.48 7.11 -19.98
N SER A 330 -25.34 6.22 -20.48
CA SER A 330 -25.28 4.80 -20.13
C SER A 330 -24.10 4.12 -20.81
N VAL A 331 -23.51 3.15 -20.14
CA VAL A 331 -22.39 2.37 -20.64
C VAL A 331 -22.67 0.88 -20.56
N GLU A 332 -22.12 0.12 -21.52
CA GLU A 332 -22.24 -1.33 -21.58
C GLU A 332 -20.85 -1.97 -21.53
N GLY A 333 -20.75 -3.02 -20.72
CA GLY A 333 -19.52 -3.76 -20.54
C GLY A 333 -18.41 -2.97 -19.86
N TRP A 334 -17.40 -3.67 -19.39
CA TRP A 334 -16.29 -3.07 -18.65
C TRP A 334 -15.38 -2.20 -19.51
N ARG A 335 -15.23 -2.52 -20.81
CA ARG A 335 -14.44 -1.71 -21.76
C ARG A 335 -15.13 -0.35 -21.99
N GLY A 336 -16.45 -0.38 -22.23
CA GLY A 336 -17.24 0.85 -22.37
C GLY A 336 -17.21 1.70 -21.10
N PHE A 337 -17.17 1.07 -19.93
CA PHE A 337 -17.03 1.76 -18.64
C PHE A 337 -15.64 2.39 -18.47
N SER A 338 -14.59 1.71 -18.88
CA SER A 338 -13.22 2.25 -18.91
C SER A 338 -13.13 3.50 -19.82
N ASP A 339 -13.66 3.41 -21.05
CA ASP A 339 -13.72 4.56 -21.98
C ASP A 339 -14.55 5.72 -21.43
N TYR A 340 -15.63 5.42 -20.71
CA TYR A 340 -16.44 6.41 -20.04
C TYR A 340 -15.67 7.17 -18.96
N LEU A 341 -14.97 6.45 -18.07
CA LEU A 341 -14.14 7.07 -17.03
C LEU A 341 -13.09 7.99 -17.63
N LEU A 342 -12.34 7.51 -18.63
CA LEU A 342 -11.31 8.30 -19.30
C LEU A 342 -11.87 9.54 -19.98
N ALA A 343 -13.04 9.43 -20.64
CA ALA A 343 -13.69 10.56 -21.30
C ALA A 343 -14.15 11.65 -20.31
N VAL A 344 -14.75 11.24 -19.18
CA VAL A 344 -15.19 12.17 -18.12
C VAL A 344 -13.98 12.85 -17.48
N ILE A 345 -12.97 12.08 -17.10
CA ILE A 345 -11.74 12.60 -16.47
C ILE A 345 -11.05 13.60 -17.41
N ALA A 346 -10.94 13.29 -18.69
CA ALA A 346 -10.32 14.18 -19.67
C ALA A 346 -11.07 15.51 -19.82
N GLN A 347 -12.40 15.53 -19.70
CA GLN A 347 -13.16 16.78 -19.74
C GLN A 347 -12.94 17.61 -18.47
N ILE A 348 -12.93 16.98 -17.29
CA ILE A 348 -12.65 17.66 -16.03
C ILE A 348 -11.22 18.24 -16.02
N ALA A 349 -10.22 17.46 -16.47
CA ALA A 349 -8.84 17.90 -16.51
C ALA A 349 -8.58 19.10 -17.45
N ARG A 350 -9.44 19.30 -18.44
CA ARG A 350 -9.35 20.43 -19.40
C ARG A 350 -10.08 21.70 -18.97
N MET A 351 -10.78 21.66 -17.84
CA MET A 351 -11.45 22.87 -17.33
C MET A 351 -10.41 23.91 -16.93
N PRO A 352 -10.66 25.20 -17.16
CA PRO A 352 -9.76 26.25 -16.77
C PRO A 352 -9.70 26.36 -15.24
N TYR A 353 -8.51 26.34 -14.69
CA TYR A 353 -8.24 26.47 -13.25
C TYR A 353 -7.10 27.46 -13.04
N GLU A 354 -7.24 28.34 -12.06
CA GLU A 354 -6.28 29.45 -11.82
C GLU A 354 -5.37 29.23 -10.62
N ASP A 355 -5.59 28.19 -9.79
CA ASP A 355 -4.87 28.02 -8.53
C ASP A 355 -4.02 26.74 -8.43
N THR A 356 -3.24 26.65 -7.36
CA THR A 356 -2.34 25.51 -7.08
C THR A 356 -3.11 24.22 -6.80
N GLU A 357 -4.33 24.30 -6.22
CA GLU A 357 -5.17 23.12 -6.00
C GLU A 357 -5.64 22.52 -7.30
N ALA A 358 -5.87 23.33 -8.30
CA ALA A 358 -6.22 22.89 -9.63
C ALA A 358 -5.12 22.06 -10.30
N ARG A 359 -3.86 22.43 -10.11
CA ARG A 359 -2.72 21.62 -10.62
C ARG A 359 -2.70 20.24 -9.98
N ARG A 360 -2.89 20.16 -8.66
CA ARG A 360 -2.99 18.87 -7.94
C ARG A 360 -4.17 18.03 -8.42
N ARG A 361 -5.31 18.66 -8.71
CA ARG A 361 -6.48 17.99 -9.28
C ARG A 361 -6.14 17.29 -10.59
N VAL A 362 -5.50 18.00 -11.51
CA VAL A 362 -5.08 17.45 -12.82
C VAL A 362 -4.08 16.32 -12.62
N GLU A 363 -3.11 16.47 -11.74
CA GLU A 363 -2.14 15.43 -11.42
C GLU A 363 -2.83 14.15 -10.91
N PHE A 364 -3.73 14.27 -9.95
CA PHE A 364 -4.47 13.12 -9.39
C PHE A 364 -5.36 12.44 -10.43
N LEU A 365 -6.02 13.23 -11.29
CA LEU A 365 -6.81 12.70 -12.39
C LEU A 365 -5.96 12.00 -13.45
N ASN A 366 -4.75 12.50 -13.71
CA ASN A 366 -3.80 11.85 -14.62
C ASN A 366 -3.35 10.49 -14.06
N VAL A 367 -2.97 10.43 -12.78
CA VAL A 367 -2.62 9.16 -12.12
C VAL A 367 -3.77 8.15 -12.22
N ILE A 368 -5.01 8.57 -11.91
CA ILE A 368 -6.18 7.70 -12.05
C ILE A 368 -6.34 7.23 -13.51
N SER A 369 -6.18 8.12 -14.49
CA SER A 369 -6.29 7.77 -15.90
C SER A 369 -5.26 6.74 -16.33
N GLU A 370 -4.01 6.89 -15.90
CA GLU A 370 -2.94 5.93 -16.16
C GLU A 370 -3.27 4.55 -15.57
N GLU A 371 -3.80 4.50 -14.35
CA GLU A 371 -4.16 3.23 -13.70
C GLU A 371 -5.37 2.57 -14.36
N VAL A 372 -6.36 3.35 -14.81
CA VAL A 372 -7.49 2.83 -15.62
C VAL A 372 -6.95 2.22 -16.92
N ILE A 373 -6.02 2.89 -17.61
CA ILE A 373 -5.40 2.38 -18.84
C ILE A 373 -4.58 1.11 -18.58
N LYS A 374 -3.78 1.09 -17.51
CA LYS A 374 -2.97 -0.08 -17.13
C LYS A 374 -3.85 -1.28 -16.82
N LEU A 375 -4.91 -1.09 -16.01
CA LEU A 375 -5.85 -2.15 -15.69
C LEU A 375 -6.57 -2.67 -16.94
N ARG A 376 -7.03 -1.77 -17.80
CA ARG A 376 -7.65 -2.13 -19.08
C ARG A 376 -6.73 -2.98 -19.95
N ASN A 377 -5.50 -2.51 -20.19
CA ASN A 377 -4.53 -3.22 -21.02
C ASN A 377 -4.19 -4.60 -20.42
N SER A 378 -4.09 -4.70 -19.11
CA SER A 378 -3.83 -5.97 -18.44
C SER A 378 -4.98 -6.96 -18.64
N LEU A 379 -6.23 -6.49 -18.57
CA LEU A 379 -7.41 -7.33 -18.75
C LEU A 379 -7.65 -7.71 -20.23
N ASP A 380 -7.39 -6.80 -21.16
CA ASP A 380 -7.47 -7.08 -22.61
C ASP A 380 -6.49 -8.17 -23.01
N ASN A 381 -5.28 -8.17 -22.44
CA ASN A 381 -4.29 -9.23 -22.69
C ASN A 381 -4.68 -10.60 -22.10
N CYS A 382 -5.61 -10.63 -21.15
CA CYS A 382 -6.09 -11.88 -20.52
C CYS A 382 -7.32 -12.48 -21.21
N GLU A 383 -7.92 -11.80 -22.20
CA GLU A 383 -9.15 -12.22 -22.89
C GLU A 383 -10.31 -12.56 -21.94
N ILE A 384 -10.41 -11.83 -20.82
CA ILE A 384 -11.41 -12.10 -19.78
C ILE A 384 -12.61 -11.17 -19.98
N GLU A 385 -13.80 -11.73 -20.04
CA GLU A 385 -15.04 -10.96 -19.98
C GLU A 385 -15.47 -10.76 -18.53
N LEU A 386 -15.67 -9.50 -18.14
CA LEU A 386 -16.05 -9.10 -16.79
C LEU A 386 -17.34 -8.28 -16.79
N SER A 387 -18.11 -8.37 -15.73
CA SER A 387 -19.15 -7.38 -15.47
C SER A 387 -18.55 -6.05 -15.06
N ILE A 388 -19.31 -4.96 -15.27
CA ILE A 388 -18.90 -3.61 -14.81
C ILE A 388 -18.61 -3.61 -13.32
N SER A 389 -19.42 -4.30 -12.51
CA SER A 389 -19.26 -4.36 -11.05
C SER A 389 -17.95 -5.05 -10.63
N ILE A 390 -17.53 -6.11 -11.31
CA ILE A 390 -16.24 -6.78 -11.03
C ILE A 390 -15.07 -5.88 -11.43
N TYR A 391 -15.12 -5.27 -12.63
CA TYR A 391 -14.10 -4.33 -13.08
C TYR A 391 -13.97 -3.13 -12.12
N ALA A 392 -15.11 -2.53 -11.72
CA ALA A 392 -15.15 -1.44 -10.77
C ALA A 392 -14.56 -1.84 -9.40
N SER A 393 -14.83 -3.07 -8.93
CA SER A 393 -14.25 -3.58 -7.68
C SER A 393 -12.74 -3.76 -7.76
N LEU A 394 -12.22 -4.24 -8.89
CA LEU A 394 -10.78 -4.34 -9.14
C LEU A 394 -10.13 -2.96 -9.17
N LEU A 395 -10.72 -2.03 -9.94
CA LEU A 395 -10.23 -0.66 -10.05
C LEU A 395 -10.23 0.03 -8.67
N ARG A 396 -11.33 -0.06 -7.92
CA ARG A 396 -11.46 0.49 -6.57
C ARG A 396 -10.37 -0.01 -5.64
N ARG A 397 -10.16 -1.35 -5.58
CA ARG A 397 -9.13 -1.96 -4.75
C ARG A 397 -7.75 -1.46 -5.11
N HIS A 398 -7.48 -1.33 -6.41
CA HIS A 398 -6.19 -0.84 -6.89
C HIS A 398 -5.98 0.63 -6.53
N LEU A 399 -6.92 1.51 -6.85
CA LEU A 399 -6.82 2.94 -6.54
C LEU A 399 -6.71 3.23 -5.04
N GLN A 400 -7.32 2.41 -4.17
CA GLN A 400 -7.23 2.58 -2.70
C GLN A 400 -5.82 2.36 -2.14
N THR A 401 -4.97 1.62 -2.84
CA THR A 401 -3.60 1.36 -2.41
C THR A 401 -2.61 2.40 -2.91
N LEU A 402 -3.03 3.26 -3.83
CA LEU A 402 -2.15 4.23 -4.46
C LEU A 402 -1.84 5.41 -3.55
N ARG A 403 -0.60 5.85 -3.65
CA ARG A 403 -0.09 7.05 -3.01
C ARG A 403 0.58 7.92 -4.05
N ILE A 404 0.27 9.20 -4.05
CA ILE A 404 0.86 10.18 -4.96
C ILE A 404 2.00 10.86 -4.20
N PRO A 405 3.25 10.76 -4.69
CA PRO A 405 4.38 11.39 -4.03
C PRO A 405 4.17 12.91 -3.93
N TYR A 406 4.58 13.49 -2.82
CA TYR A 406 4.70 14.95 -2.72
C TYR A 406 5.95 15.39 -3.48
N GLU A 407 5.83 16.42 -4.28
CA GLU A 407 7.01 17.11 -4.80
C GLU A 407 7.70 17.86 -3.64
N GLY A 408 8.87 17.41 -3.23
CA GLY A 408 9.69 18.02 -2.18
C GLY A 408 11.15 17.70 -2.39
N GLU A 409 12.03 18.56 -1.92
CA GLU A 409 13.46 18.29 -1.85
C GLU A 409 13.72 17.44 -0.59
N PRO A 410 14.10 16.15 -0.74
CA PRO A 410 14.10 15.17 0.36
C PRO A 410 15.11 15.48 1.50
N LEU A 411 15.90 16.52 1.37
CA LEU A 411 16.96 16.84 2.33
C LEU A 411 16.77 18.20 3.04
N GLU A 412 15.69 18.92 2.78
CA GLU A 412 15.45 20.23 3.36
C GLU A 412 14.19 20.26 4.25
N GLY A 413 14.28 20.98 5.38
CA GLY A 413 13.16 21.20 6.28
C GLY A 413 12.85 20.02 7.22
N ILE A 414 11.77 20.20 7.98
CA ILE A 414 11.26 19.18 8.91
C ILE A 414 10.80 17.96 8.13
N GLN A 415 11.12 16.78 8.63
CA GLN A 415 10.75 15.51 8.01
C GLN A 415 9.39 15.03 8.56
N VAL A 416 8.40 14.84 7.69
CA VAL A 416 7.12 14.20 8.02
C VAL A 416 7.08 12.84 7.35
N MET A 417 6.98 11.77 8.15
CA MET A 417 7.14 10.41 7.65
C MET A 417 6.29 9.40 8.43
N GLY A 418 6.05 8.25 7.82
CA GLY A 418 5.49 7.09 8.51
C GLY A 418 6.55 6.38 9.35
N ILE A 419 6.11 5.45 10.19
CA ILE A 419 7.03 4.74 11.09
C ILE A 419 8.04 3.87 10.34
N LEU A 420 7.66 3.31 9.19
CA LEU A 420 8.54 2.44 8.42
C LEU A 420 9.65 3.21 7.68
N GLU A 421 9.40 4.47 7.35
CA GLU A 421 10.34 5.35 6.70
C GLU A 421 11.45 5.87 7.63
N THR A 422 11.26 5.74 8.96
CA THR A 422 12.29 6.10 9.95
C THR A 422 13.46 5.13 10.02
N ARG A 423 13.35 3.98 9.34
CA ARG A 423 14.35 2.91 9.38
C ARG A 423 15.73 3.41 8.95
N ASN A 424 16.74 3.14 9.77
CA ASN A 424 18.14 3.56 9.56
C ASN A 424 18.34 5.09 9.46
N LEU A 425 17.42 5.88 10.06
CA LEU A 425 17.55 7.32 10.14
C LEU A 425 17.61 7.77 11.59
N ASP A 426 18.54 8.68 11.88
CA ASP A 426 18.71 9.29 13.19
C ASP A 426 18.23 10.73 13.17
N PHE A 427 17.48 11.12 14.20
CA PHE A 427 16.96 12.47 14.38
C PHE A 427 17.32 13.01 15.76
N ARG A 428 17.55 14.29 15.84
CA ARG A 428 17.75 14.99 17.12
C ARG A 428 16.42 15.16 17.87
N ASN A 429 15.36 15.52 17.15
CA ASN A 429 14.03 15.69 17.69
C ASN A 429 13.06 14.74 16.95
N VAL A 430 12.29 13.94 17.70
CA VAL A 430 11.29 13.05 17.15
C VAL A 430 9.96 13.31 17.85
N ILE A 431 8.93 13.60 17.08
CA ILE A 431 7.56 13.78 17.56
C ILE A 431 6.73 12.62 16.97
N LEU A 432 6.28 11.70 17.81
CA LEU A 432 5.48 10.54 17.43
C LEU A 432 4.00 10.82 17.67
N LEU A 433 3.15 10.64 16.67
CA LEU A 433 1.70 10.79 16.75
C LEU A 433 1.01 9.44 16.77
N SER A 434 -0.16 9.39 17.41
CA SER A 434 -1.04 8.20 17.48
C SER A 434 -0.37 6.97 18.10
N MET A 435 0.43 7.17 19.14
CA MET A 435 1.02 6.10 19.95
C MET A 435 -0.04 5.43 20.84
N ASN A 436 -1.08 4.88 20.20
CA ASN A 436 -2.20 4.17 20.84
C ASN A 436 -2.09 2.69 20.55
N ASP A 437 -2.69 1.86 21.42
CA ASP A 437 -2.66 0.39 21.30
C ASP A 437 -3.20 -0.11 19.95
N ASP A 438 -4.13 0.62 19.30
CA ASP A 438 -4.67 0.27 17.99
C ASP A 438 -3.70 0.52 16.82
N ASN A 439 -2.70 1.38 17.00
CA ASN A 439 -1.79 1.83 15.94
C ASN A 439 -0.32 1.44 16.18
N PHE A 440 0.10 1.38 17.47
CA PHE A 440 1.48 1.08 17.83
C PHE A 440 1.56 0.53 19.29
N PRO A 441 2.16 -0.68 19.49
CA PRO A 441 2.82 -1.53 18.48
C PRO A 441 1.88 -2.27 17.53
N GLY A 442 0.56 -2.26 17.78
CA GLY A 442 -0.46 -2.89 16.95
C GLY A 442 -0.77 -4.34 17.31
#